data_b84c72492c048a932a54e16521b9d78c
#
_entry.id   b84c72492c048a932a54e16521b9d78c
#
_cell.length_a   1.000
_cell.length_b   1.000
_cell.length_c   1.000
_cell.angle_alpha   90.00
_cell.angle_beta   90.00
_cell.angle_gamma   90.00
#
_symmetry.space_group_name_H-M   'P 1'
#
loop_
_entity.id
_entity.type
_entity.pdbx_description
1 polymer ?
#
loop_
_entity_poly.entity_id
_entity_poly.type
_entity_poly.pdbx_seq_one_letter_code
_entity_poly.pdbx_strand_id
1 'polypeptide(L)' 'MTRIGVGIDIGGSGVKGALVDLDAGEYIGDRIRIPTPSPSTPEAVAETCREIVDALGA' A
#
# COMPACT_ATOMS: atom_id res chain seq x y z
N MET A 1 -9.38 11.67 18.29
CA MET A 1 -8.75 11.93 16.98
C MET A 1 -8.37 10.62 16.32
N THR A 2 -8.80 10.39 15.09
CA THR A 2 -8.53 9.14 14.37
C THR A 2 -7.10 9.15 13.82
N ARG A 3 -6.36 8.09 14.10
CA ARG A 3 -5.03 7.90 13.53
C ARG A 3 -5.17 7.05 12.26
N ILE A 4 -4.58 7.53 11.17
CA ILE A 4 -4.64 6.85 9.89
C ILE A 4 -3.25 6.42 9.48
N GLY A 5 -3.11 5.15 9.12
CA GLY A 5 -1.87 4.60 8.61
C GLY A 5 -2.07 4.02 7.22
N VAL A 6 -0.99 3.56 6.64
CA VAL A 6 -1.00 2.87 5.35
C VAL A 6 -0.54 1.44 5.58
N GLY A 7 -1.38 0.48 5.19
CA GLY A 7 -1.02 -0.93 5.21
C GLY A 7 -0.58 -1.35 3.81
N ILE A 8 0.58 -1.98 3.70
CA ILE A 8 1.09 -2.48 2.42
C ILE A 8 1.42 -3.96 2.57
N ASP A 9 0.91 -4.75 1.63
CA ASP A 9 1.17 -6.18 1.55
C ASP A 9 1.90 -6.47 0.23
N ILE A 10 3.10 -7.00 0.33
CA ILE A 10 3.93 -7.30 -0.84
C ILE A 10 3.89 -8.79 -1.10
N GLY A 11 3.29 -9.17 -2.21
CA GLY A 11 3.20 -10.57 -2.63
C GLY A 11 3.92 -10.84 -3.94
N GLY A 12 4.03 -12.11 -4.30
CA GLY A 12 4.69 -12.51 -5.53
C GLY A 12 3.97 -12.05 -6.80
N SER A 13 2.65 -11.87 -6.74
CA SER A 13 1.84 -11.49 -7.90
C SER A 13 1.36 -10.06 -7.87
N GLY A 14 1.51 -9.35 -6.76
CA GLY A 14 1.07 -7.96 -6.67
C GLY A 14 1.40 -7.33 -5.33
N VAL A 15 1.41 -6.01 -5.31
CA VAL A 15 1.57 -5.20 -4.10
C VAL A 15 0.24 -4.52 -3.84
N LYS A 16 -0.29 -4.68 -2.64
CA LYS A 16 -1.58 -4.11 -2.26
C LYS A 16 -1.39 -3.10 -1.16
N GLY A 17 -2.18 -2.03 -1.21
CA GLY A 17 -2.13 -1.00 -0.18
C GLY A 17 -3.51 -0.46 0.12
N ALA A 18 -3.70 -0.01 1.35
CA ALA A 18 -4.94 0.59 1.80
C ALA A 18 -4.70 1.53 2.97
N LEU A 19 -5.58 2.50 3.12
CA LEU A 19 -5.60 3.30 4.33
C LEU A 19 -6.24 2.47 5.44
N VAL A 20 -5.71 2.62 6.65
CA VAL A 20 -6.19 1.89 7.82
C VAL A 20 -6.50 2.87 8.95
N ASP A 21 -7.68 2.74 9.52
CA ASP A 21 -8.00 3.42 10.77
C ASP A 21 -7.33 2.64 11.90
N LEU A 22 -6.27 3.20 12.46
CA LEU A 22 -5.47 2.52 13.49
C LEU A 22 -6.22 2.38 14.80
N ASP A 23 -7.19 3.24 15.07
CA ASP A 23 -7.96 3.17 16.30
C ASP A 23 -9.05 2.10 16.22
N ALA A 24 -9.69 1.96 15.07
CA ALA A 24 -10.73 0.95 14.85
C ALA A 24 -10.20 -0.38 14.32
N GLY A 25 -8.99 -0.38 13.75
CA GLY A 25 -8.41 -1.57 13.14
C GLY A 25 -9.11 -1.94 11.83
N GLU A 26 -9.62 -0.97 11.10
CA GLU A 26 -10.41 -1.20 9.90
C GLU A 26 -9.82 -0.48 8.69
N TYR A 27 -10.05 -1.05 7.51
CA TYR A 27 -9.67 -0.41 6.25
C TYR A 27 -10.59 0.75 5.94
N ILE A 28 -10.03 1.81 5.36
CA ILE A 28 -10.77 2.99 4.93
C ILE A 28 -10.73 3.06 3.41
N GLY A 29 -11.90 3.05 2.78
CA GLY A 29 -11.99 3.17 1.32
C GLY A 29 -11.50 1.94 0.58
N ASP A 30 -11.17 2.13 -0.68
CA ASP A 30 -10.77 1.05 -1.58
C ASP A 30 -9.29 0.71 -1.44
N ARG A 31 -8.99 -0.55 -1.68
CA ARG A 31 -7.60 -1.01 -1.74
C ARG A 31 -7.03 -0.75 -3.13
N ILE A 32 -5.74 -0.47 -3.17
CA ILE A 32 -5.01 -0.27 -4.41
C ILE A 32 -4.11 -1.47 -4.62
N ARG A 33 -4.07 -1.99 -5.84
CA ARG A 33 -3.21 -3.10 -6.20
C ARG A 33 -2.40 -2.72 -7.43
N ILE A 34 -1.08 -2.93 -7.31
CA ILE A 34 -0.15 -2.72 -8.42
C ILE A 34 0.59 -4.05 -8.65
N PRO A 35 0.73 -4.51 -9.89
CA PRO A 35 1.49 -5.73 -10.16
C PRO A 35 2.91 -5.62 -9.62
N THR A 36 3.41 -6.72 -9.04
CA THR A 36 4.79 -6.75 -8.55
C THR A 36 5.74 -6.52 -9.72
N PRO A 37 6.71 -5.58 -9.58
CA PRO A 37 7.64 -5.30 -10.66
C PRO A 37 8.52 -6.51 -10.99
N SER A 38 8.92 -6.63 -12.25
CA SER A 38 9.80 -7.68 -12.72
C SER A 38 10.95 -7.04 -13.49
N PRO A 39 12.21 -7.16 -12.99
CA PRO A 39 12.60 -7.86 -11.77
C PRO A 39 12.17 -7.11 -10.48
N SER A 40 11.94 -7.86 -9.42
CA SER A 40 11.55 -7.27 -8.14
C SER A 40 12.77 -6.88 -7.31
N THR A 41 13.48 -5.87 -7.78
CA THR A 41 14.61 -5.30 -7.05
C THR A 41 14.13 -4.47 -5.87
N PRO A 42 14.98 -4.25 -4.84
CA PRO A 42 14.59 -3.38 -3.73
C PRO A 42 14.15 -1.98 -4.17
N GLU A 43 14.80 -1.42 -5.16
CA GLU A 43 14.45 -0.10 -5.70
C GLU A 43 13.10 -0.12 -6.39
N ALA A 44 12.82 -1.16 -7.19
CA ALA A 44 11.56 -1.29 -7.90
C ALA A 44 10.39 -1.49 -6.92
N VAL A 45 10.59 -2.29 -5.89
CA VAL A 45 9.56 -2.53 -4.87
C VAL A 45 9.31 -1.25 -4.07
N ALA A 46 10.36 -0.53 -3.70
CA ALA A 46 10.22 0.74 -2.98
C ALA A 46 9.44 1.77 -3.81
N GLU A 47 9.71 1.84 -5.11
CA GLU A 47 8.99 2.74 -6.01
C GLU A 47 7.50 2.37 -6.10
N THR A 48 7.19 1.08 -6.18
CA THR A 48 5.81 0.60 -6.19
C THR A 48 5.08 0.97 -4.91
N CYS A 49 5.71 0.82 -3.75
CA CYS A 49 5.14 1.22 -2.47
C CYS A 49 4.87 2.72 -2.44
N ARG A 50 5.78 3.52 -2.99
CA ARG A 50 5.61 4.96 -3.07
C ARG A 50 4.43 5.36 -3.93
N GLU A 51 4.25 4.69 -5.07
CA GLU A 51 3.09 4.91 -5.93
C GLU A 51 1.78 4.64 -5.21
N ILE A 52 1.74 3.58 -4.41
CA ILE A 52 0.56 3.23 -3.62
C ILE A 52 0.27 4.32 -2.59
N VAL A 53 1.28 4.78 -1.86
CA VAL A 53 1.12 5.83 -0.86
C VAL A 53 0.60 7.12 -1.51
N ASP A 54 1.16 7.50 -2.65
CA ASP A 54 0.72 8.68 -3.37
C ASP A 54 -0.73 8.53 -3.86
N ALA A 55 -1.09 7.38 -4.39
CA ALA A 55 -2.45 7.12 -4.88
C ALA A 55 -3.48 7.12 -3.75
N LEU A 56 -3.08 6.72 -2.55
CA LEU A 56 -3.96 6.76 -1.38
C LEU A 56 -4.10 8.17 -0.79
N GLY A 57 -3.28 9.10 -1.21
CA GLY A 57 -3.31 10.45 -0.69
C GLY A 57 -2.73 10.60 0.71
N ALA A 58 -1.89 9.66 1.07
CA ALA A 58 -1.27 9.66 2.40
C ALA A 58 0.00 10.52 2.42
#